data_df0e81210f865adb7dd17c773b5900b8
#
_entry.id   df0e81210f865adb7dd17c773b5900b8
#
_cell.length_a   1.000
_cell.length_b   1.000
_cell.length_c   1.000
_cell.angle_alpha   90.00
_cell.angle_beta   90.00
_cell.angle_gamma   90.00
#
_symmetry.space_group_name_H-M   'P 1'
#
loop_
_entity.id
_entity.type
_entity.pdbx_description
1 polymer ?
#
loop_
_entity_poly.entity_id
_entity_poly.type
_entity_poly.pdbx_seq_one_letter_code
_entity_poly.pdbx_strand_id
1 'polypeptide(L)'
;MYHVDLSQKAQKFLQKTDYHIKERIENRLRKLKENPVPSDSKYIGRENNEKIFRYRIGNYRALYKVKENIKVVLIIKIDKRPRVY
;
A
#
# COMPACT_ATOMS: atom_id res chain seq x y z
N MET A 1 -14.94 3.58 7.72
CA MET A 1 -13.64 2.93 7.89
C MET A 1 -13.43 1.89 6.80
N TYR A 2 -12.24 1.83 6.24
CA TYR A 2 -11.89 0.84 5.22
C TYR A 2 -11.22 -0.36 5.84
N HIS A 3 -11.31 -1.49 5.15
CA HIS A 3 -10.58 -2.70 5.51
C HIS A 3 -9.33 -2.77 4.63
N VAL A 4 -8.19 -3.06 5.20
CA VAL A 4 -6.94 -3.16 4.44
C VAL A 4 -6.58 -4.61 4.24
N ASP A 5 -6.54 -5.03 2.97
CA ASP A 5 -6.15 -6.38 2.59
C ASP A 5 -4.80 -6.36 1.90
N LEU A 6 -4.04 -7.43 2.07
CA LEU A 6 -2.75 -7.60 1.40
C LEU A 6 -2.87 -8.67 0.34
N SER A 7 -2.40 -8.38 -0.87
CA SER A 7 -2.30 -9.40 -1.90
C SER A 7 -1.30 -10.46 -1.45
N GLN A 8 -1.32 -11.62 -2.10
CA GLN A 8 -0.36 -12.67 -1.79
C GLN A 8 1.08 -12.19 -2.01
N LYS A 9 1.29 -11.42 -3.06
CA LYS A 9 2.60 -10.84 -3.36
C LYS A 9 3.08 -9.91 -2.25
N ALA A 10 2.18 -9.05 -1.74
CA ALA A 10 2.51 -8.15 -0.65
C ALA A 10 2.80 -8.91 0.63
N GLN A 11 2.03 -9.95 0.90
CA GLN A 11 2.26 -10.79 2.08
C GLN A 11 3.63 -11.46 2.03
N LYS A 12 3.99 -12.00 0.86
CA LYS A 12 5.28 -12.65 0.70
C LYS A 12 6.44 -11.67 0.88
N PHE A 13 6.27 -10.45 0.39
CA PHE A 13 7.29 -9.43 0.57
C PHE A 13 7.53 -9.17 2.06
N LEU A 14 6.46 -9.01 2.82
CA LEU A 14 6.58 -8.74 4.26
C LEU A 14 7.16 -9.92 5.04
N GLN A 15 6.86 -11.14 4.61
CA GLN A 15 7.39 -12.33 5.27
C GLN A 15 8.92 -12.40 5.18
N LYS A 16 9.49 -11.85 4.12
CA LYS A 16 10.93 -11.88 3.89
C LYS A 16 11.62 -10.62 4.38
N THR A 17 10.89 -9.70 4.96
CA THR A 17 11.42 -8.40 5.36
C THR A 17 11.81 -8.44 6.83
N ASP A 18 12.90 -7.75 7.15
CA ASP A 18 13.35 -7.58 8.52
C ASP A 18 12.20 -7.08 9.40
N TYR A 19 12.13 -7.61 10.62
CA TYR A 19 11.01 -7.34 11.52
C TYR A 19 10.74 -5.84 11.74
N HIS A 20 11.78 -5.06 11.96
CA HIS A 20 11.60 -3.63 12.23
C HIS A 20 11.02 -2.90 11.02
N ILE A 21 11.46 -3.29 9.86
CA ILE A 21 10.98 -2.69 8.61
C ILE A 21 9.54 -3.13 8.34
N LYS A 22 9.27 -4.41 8.54
CA LYS A 22 7.93 -4.97 8.40
C LYS A 22 6.94 -4.23 9.27
N GLU A 23 7.30 -4.03 10.54
CA GLU A 23 6.43 -3.35 11.49
C GLU A 23 6.16 -1.91 11.07
N ARG A 24 7.19 -1.21 10.60
CA ARG A 24 7.03 0.16 10.12
C ARG A 24 6.07 0.21 8.94
N ILE A 25 6.24 -0.70 7.99
CA ILE A 25 5.37 -0.74 6.82
C ILE A 25 3.94 -1.03 7.23
N GLU A 26 3.74 -2.01 8.08
CA GLU A 26 2.40 -2.38 8.52
C GLU A 26 1.71 -1.24 9.28
N ASN A 27 2.46 -0.51 10.09
CA ASN A 27 1.90 0.63 10.82
C ASN A 27 1.42 1.72 9.86
N ARG A 28 2.19 1.98 8.80
CA ARG A 28 1.80 2.99 7.82
C ARG A 28 0.59 2.52 7.01
N LEU A 29 0.54 1.24 6.65
CA LEU A 29 -0.59 0.70 5.89
C LEU A 29 -1.88 0.74 6.71
N ARG A 30 -1.80 0.56 8.03
CA ARG A 30 -2.98 0.63 8.87
C ARG A 30 -3.65 1.99 8.83
N LYS A 31 -2.89 3.04 8.61
CA LYS A 31 -3.45 4.39 8.54
C LYS A 31 -4.41 4.55 7.37
N LEU A 32 -4.29 3.69 6.36
CA LEU A 32 -5.19 3.73 5.22
C LEU A 32 -6.61 3.31 5.58
N LYS A 33 -6.81 2.68 6.73
CA LYS A 33 -8.15 2.34 7.20
C LYS A 33 -8.99 3.58 7.44
N GLU A 34 -8.39 4.60 8.02
CA GLU A 34 -9.09 5.84 8.34
C GLU A 34 -9.04 6.83 7.19
N ASN A 35 -7.95 6.83 6.44
CA ASN A 35 -7.79 7.74 5.31
C ASN A 35 -7.13 6.99 4.16
N PRO A 36 -7.93 6.46 3.23
CA PRO A 36 -7.37 5.66 2.12
C PRO A 36 -6.59 6.47 1.10
N VAL A 37 -6.67 7.80 1.13
CA VAL A 37 -5.91 8.63 0.19
C VAL A 37 -5.22 9.74 0.99
N PRO A 38 -4.18 9.40 1.75
CA PRO A 38 -3.46 10.42 2.52
C PRO A 38 -2.67 11.35 1.60
N SER A 39 -2.26 12.49 2.14
CA SER A 39 -1.58 13.52 1.34
C SER A 39 -0.26 13.04 0.76
N ASP A 40 0.38 12.06 1.37
CA ASP A 40 1.65 11.51 0.86
C ASP A 40 1.45 10.29 -0.05
N SER A 41 0.22 10.00 -0.44
CA SER A 41 -0.04 9.04 -1.49
C SER A 41 -0.13 9.78 -2.83
N LYS A 42 0.03 9.04 -3.92
CA LYS A 42 -0.03 9.62 -5.25
C LYS A 42 -0.91 8.77 -6.16
N TYR A 43 -1.87 9.42 -6.79
CA TYR A 43 -2.71 8.76 -7.78
C TYR A 43 -1.87 8.45 -9.01
N ILE A 44 -1.90 7.20 -9.47
CA ILE A 44 -1.10 6.82 -10.63
C ILE A 44 -1.90 6.26 -11.79
N GLY A 45 -3.18 5.98 -11.58
CA GLY A 45 -3.99 5.48 -12.68
C GLY A 45 -5.21 4.75 -12.21
N ARG A 46 -5.85 4.10 -13.16
CA ARG A 46 -7.11 3.40 -12.91
C ARG A 46 -7.07 2.06 -13.64
N GLU A 47 -7.59 1.03 -12.99
CA GLU A 47 -7.69 -0.29 -13.58
C GLU A 47 -9.05 -0.86 -13.20
N ASN A 48 -9.84 -1.28 -14.19
CA ASN A 48 -11.19 -1.82 -13.95
C ASN A 48 -12.05 -0.87 -13.10
N ASN A 49 -11.96 0.44 -13.39
CA ASN A 49 -12.68 1.50 -12.68
C ASN A 49 -12.26 1.67 -11.22
N GLU A 50 -11.17 1.06 -10.83
CA GLU A 50 -10.64 1.21 -9.48
C GLU A 50 -9.40 2.07 -9.51
N LYS A 51 -9.34 3.08 -8.65
CA LYS A 51 -8.20 3.99 -8.59
C LYS A 51 -7.01 3.31 -7.94
N ILE A 52 -5.84 3.51 -8.53
CA ILE A 52 -4.58 2.94 -8.05
C ILE A 52 -3.69 4.06 -7.53
N PHE A 53 -3.13 3.85 -6.36
CA PHE A 53 -2.28 4.83 -5.70
C PHE A 53 -0.94 4.22 -5.34
N ARG A 54 0.04 5.09 -5.19
CA ARG A 54 1.36 4.75 -4.69
C ARG A 54 1.56 5.45 -3.34
N TYR A 55 2.02 4.70 -2.36
CA TYR A 55 2.22 5.22 -1.01
C TYR A 55 3.69 5.01 -0.62
N ARG A 56 4.36 6.11 -0.32
CA ARG A 56 5.78 6.06 0.05
C ARG A 56 5.93 5.78 1.53
N ILE A 57 6.75 4.80 1.87
CA ILE A 57 7.02 4.43 3.26
C ILE A 57 8.53 4.31 3.41
N GLY A 58 9.19 5.43 3.76
CA GLY A 58 10.65 5.45 3.83
C GLY A 58 11.29 5.08 2.51
N ASN A 59 12.12 4.05 2.50
CA ASN A 59 12.77 3.55 1.29
C ASN A 59 11.91 2.56 0.52
N TYR A 60 10.68 2.38 0.93
CA TYR A 60 9.76 1.43 0.31
C TYR A 60 8.57 2.16 -0.27
N ARG A 61 7.84 1.46 -1.10
CA ARG A 61 6.60 1.98 -1.64
C ARG A 61 5.59 0.86 -1.79
N ALA A 62 4.32 1.20 -1.63
CA ALA A 62 3.23 0.27 -1.79
C ALA A 62 2.31 0.76 -2.90
N LEU A 63 1.89 -0.15 -3.75
CA LEU A 63 0.84 0.12 -4.73
C LEU A 63 -0.44 -0.44 -4.16
N TYR A 64 -1.51 0.34 -4.23
CA TYR A 64 -2.77 -0.16 -3.71
C TYR A 64 -3.95 0.37 -4.52
N LYS A 65 -5.05 -0.36 -4.44
CA LYS A 65 -6.32 0.02 -5.04
C LYS A 65 -7.31 0.38 -3.94
N VAL A 66 -8.14 1.37 -4.22
CA VAL A 66 -9.23 1.70 -3.31
C VAL A 66 -10.53 1.22 -3.93
N LYS A 67 -11.17 0.26 -3.28
CA LYS A 67 -12.45 -0.30 -3.72
C LYS A 67 -13.55 0.34 -2.90
N GLU A 68 -14.05 1.46 -3.39
CA GLU A 68 -14.99 2.28 -2.63
C GLU A 68 -16.32 1.60 -2.36
N ASN A 69 -16.77 0.77 -3.29
CA ASN A 69 -18.05 0.10 -3.14
C ASN A 69 -18.11 -0.81 -1.93
N ILE A 70 -17.02 -1.48 -1.64
CA ILE A 70 -16.96 -2.44 -0.53
C ILE A 70 -16.06 -1.96 0.59
N LYS A 71 -15.55 -0.74 0.50
CA LYS A 71 -14.71 -0.13 1.52
C LYS A 71 -13.46 -0.98 1.82
N VAL A 72 -12.75 -1.36 0.77
CA VAL A 72 -11.52 -2.14 0.88
C VAL A 72 -10.37 -1.41 0.22
N VAL A 73 -9.23 -1.41 0.90
CA VAL A 73 -7.95 -0.98 0.34
C VAL A 73 -7.14 -2.24 0.12
N LEU A 74 -6.87 -2.56 -1.14
CA LEU A 74 -6.08 -3.75 -1.48
C LEU A 74 -4.65 -3.35 -1.79
N ILE A 75 -3.72 -3.80 -0.95
CA ILE A 75 -2.29 -3.58 -1.18
C ILE A 75 -1.83 -4.60 -2.20
N ILE A 76 -1.54 -4.12 -3.41
CA ILE A 76 -1.22 -4.99 -4.53
C ILE A 76 0.23 -5.46 -4.47
N LYS A 77 1.13 -4.55 -4.15
CA LYS A 77 2.56 -4.81 -4.23
C LYS A 77 3.32 -3.88 -3.29
N ILE A 78 4.36 -4.40 -2.68
CA ILE A 78 5.28 -3.60 -1.87
C ILE A 78 6.67 -3.88 -2.41
N ASP A 79 7.47 -2.83 -2.66
CA ASP A 79 8.85 -3.03 -3.06
C ASP A 79 9.71 -1.90 -2.57
N LYS A 80 11.01 -2.09 -2.72
CA LYS A 80 11.99 -1.09 -2.34
C LYS A 80 12.05 -0.05 -3.45
N ARG A 81 12.11 1.22 -3.05
CA ARG A 81 12.20 2.31 -4.03
C ARG A 81 13.50 2.22 -4.82
N PRO A 82 13.46 2.56 -6.11
CA PRO A 82 14.70 2.64 -6.88
C PRO A 82 15.65 3.66 -6.26
N ARG A 83 16.93 3.36 -6.30
CA ARG A 83 17.96 4.23 -5.72
C ARG A 83 18.43 5.30 -6.69
N VAL A 84 18.26 5.05 -7.96
CA VAL A 84 18.77 5.91 -9.03
C VAL A 84 17.63 6.36 -9.91
N TYR A 85 17.69 7.59 -10.29
CA TYR A 85 16.69 8.21 -11.17
C TYR A 85 17.40 8.93 -12.31
#